data_3287d65c12e78ce51534fcb8309e0bf3
#
_entry.id   3287d65c12e78ce51534fcb8309e0bf3
#
_cell.length_a   1.000
_cell.length_b   1.000
_cell.length_c   1.000
_cell.angle_alpha   90.00
_cell.angle_beta   90.00
_cell.angle_gamma   90.00
#
_symmetry.space_group_name_H-M   'P 1'
#
loop_
_entity.id
_entity.type
_entity.pdbx_description
1 polymer ?
#
loop_
_entity_poly.entity_id
_entity_poly.type
_entity_poly.pdbx_seq_one_letter_code
_entity_poly.pdbx_strand_id
1 'polypeptide(L)'
;GIYPFLAGQIIVGCCQRPSRDIFKKCLLTRKIVLSLPENFNWDDDKEADFCRSYCDKINEELCKNEFIKKQGIRIDKILLYKTDGNKEITQDRNGYKNSGTAKIQSEMTDEEQLMVRELCSKNMLDNEHYLIKDGSLEYNPSFTNLSQTEWNLLRSNYKHVVGVSKMFNPDLLKDFNGHKLSKTIANLKPFERTKVYRYQAVNKDSEFAIWYVRLRKSEFRETHFSDVVKCEMVLEEPGALIDTDLINIISANIIKEAFPVCYGKDSRWANHLYPIFLTETYCKSNYLGQDILLNLF
;
A
#
# COMPACT_ATOMS: atom_id res chain seq x y z
N GLY A 1 -31.11 -14.87 7.43
CA GLY A 1 -29.74 -15.09 7.94
C GLY A 1 -29.17 -13.79 8.43
N ILE A 2 -28.40 -13.82 9.51
CA ILE A 2 -27.65 -12.64 9.99
C ILE A 2 -26.33 -12.65 9.23
N TYR A 3 -26.14 -11.68 8.32
CA TYR A 3 -24.88 -11.47 7.65
C TYR A 3 -23.96 -10.66 8.57
N PRO A 4 -22.70 -11.03 8.73
CA PRO A 4 -21.76 -10.26 9.52
C PRO A 4 -21.47 -8.92 8.82
N PHE A 5 -21.59 -7.82 9.55
CA PHE A 5 -20.93 -6.60 9.15
C PHE A 5 -19.52 -6.56 9.75
N LEU A 6 -18.61 -5.90 9.06
CA LEU A 6 -17.24 -5.74 9.52
C LEU A 6 -16.95 -4.24 9.67
N ALA A 7 -16.35 -3.89 10.80
CA ALA A 7 -15.84 -2.55 11.00
C ALA A 7 -14.30 -2.59 10.92
N GLY A 8 -13.73 -1.66 10.18
CA GLY A 8 -12.28 -1.52 10.03
C GLY A 8 -11.81 -0.10 10.30
N GLN A 9 -10.67 0.02 10.94
CA GLN A 9 -9.91 1.27 10.97
C GLN A 9 -8.81 1.22 9.93
N ILE A 10 -8.78 2.24 9.08
CA ILE A 10 -7.74 2.46 8.09
C ILE A 10 -6.93 3.66 8.54
N ILE A 11 -5.64 3.47 8.72
CA ILE A 11 -4.71 4.55 9.02
C ILE A 11 -3.56 4.50 8.03
N VAL A 12 -3.43 5.58 7.27
CA VAL A 12 -2.34 5.78 6.33
C VAL A 12 -1.52 6.98 6.80
N GLY A 13 -0.22 6.83 6.83
CA GLY A 13 0.67 7.88 7.30
C GLY A 13 1.87 8.08 6.39
N CYS A 14 2.32 9.33 6.33
CA CYS A 14 3.56 9.70 5.69
C CYS A 14 4.43 10.50 6.65
N CYS A 15 5.72 10.20 6.65
CA CYS A 15 6.71 10.90 7.43
C CYS A 15 7.86 11.34 6.54
N GLN A 16 8.43 12.49 6.87
CA GLN A 16 9.60 13.02 6.20
C GLN A 16 10.84 12.79 7.07
N ARG A 17 11.94 12.41 6.43
CA ARG A 17 13.24 12.25 7.07
C ARG A 17 14.27 13.18 6.44
N PRO A 18 14.32 14.46 6.86
CA PRO A 18 15.25 15.44 6.29
C PRO A 18 16.72 15.12 6.56
N SER A 19 16.99 14.42 7.66
CA SER A 19 18.30 13.90 8.01
C SER A 19 18.19 12.62 8.83
N ARG A 20 19.31 11.94 9.09
CA ARG A 20 19.34 10.68 9.84
C ARG A 20 18.70 10.79 11.22
N ASP A 21 18.84 11.94 11.86
CA ASP A 21 18.43 12.15 13.25
C ASP A 21 17.09 12.89 13.37
N ILE A 22 16.51 13.31 12.24
CA ILE A 22 15.25 14.06 12.21
C ILE A 22 14.16 13.23 11.53
N PHE A 23 13.07 13.03 12.25
CA PHE A 23 11.86 12.38 11.77
C PHE A 23 10.67 13.31 11.99
N LYS A 24 10.00 13.70 10.91
CA LYS A 24 8.86 14.61 10.94
C LYS A 24 7.62 13.89 10.44
N LYS A 25 6.54 13.96 11.21
CA LYS A 25 5.21 13.55 10.78
C LYS A 25 4.70 14.55 9.76
N CYS A 26 4.26 14.09 8.59
CA CYS A 26 3.76 14.95 7.53
C CYS A 26 2.26 14.89 7.40
N LEU A 27 1.75 13.72 7.07
CA LEU A 27 0.34 13.46 6.86
C LEU A 27 -0.08 12.21 7.63
N LEU A 28 -1.31 12.24 8.11
CA LEU A 28 -1.98 11.08 8.68
C LEU A 28 -3.46 11.16 8.32
N THR A 29 -3.96 10.12 7.69
CA THR A 29 -5.39 9.92 7.45
C THR A 29 -5.85 8.77 8.34
N ARG A 30 -6.98 8.97 9.03
CA ARG A 30 -7.68 7.94 9.78
C ARG A 30 -9.11 7.87 9.30
N LYS A 31 -9.56 6.68 8.92
CA LYS A 31 -10.93 6.42 8.53
C LYS A 31 -11.48 5.22 9.29
N ILE A 32 -12.77 5.26 9.58
CA ILE A 32 -13.54 4.12 10.07
C ILE A 32 -14.49 3.74 8.96
N VAL A 33 -14.39 2.50 8.52
CA VAL A 33 -15.20 1.99 7.41
C VAL A 33 -16.03 0.80 7.88
N LEU A 34 -17.24 0.69 7.34
CA LEU A 34 -18.09 -0.48 7.50
C LEU A 34 -18.16 -1.25 6.20
N SER A 35 -17.99 -2.55 6.28
CA SER A 35 -18.25 -3.44 5.15
C SER A 35 -19.52 -4.24 5.42
N LEU A 36 -20.52 -4.08 4.55
CA LEU A 36 -21.85 -4.66 4.66
C LEU A 36 -22.13 -5.60 3.49
N PRO A 37 -22.95 -6.65 3.71
CA PRO A 37 -23.38 -7.51 2.61
C PRO A 37 -24.31 -6.74 1.68
N GLU A 38 -24.08 -6.88 0.38
CA GLU A 38 -24.96 -6.39 -0.66
C GLU A 38 -26.14 -7.39 -0.82
N ASN A 39 -27.33 -6.94 -0.49
CA ASN A 39 -28.54 -7.76 -0.57
C ASN A 39 -29.37 -7.47 -1.83
N PHE A 40 -28.96 -6.50 -2.67
CA PHE A 40 -29.69 -6.05 -3.82
C PHE A 40 -28.75 -5.83 -5.00
N ASN A 41 -29.20 -6.15 -6.20
CA ASN A 41 -28.54 -5.75 -7.44
C ASN A 41 -28.92 -4.29 -7.74
N TRP A 42 -28.12 -3.35 -7.26
CA TRP A 42 -28.27 -1.94 -7.58
C TRP A 42 -27.39 -1.56 -8.76
N ASP A 43 -27.80 -0.49 -9.46
CA ASP A 43 -26.87 0.24 -10.33
C ASP A 43 -25.90 1.04 -9.44
N ASP A 44 -24.73 1.39 -9.97
CA ASP A 44 -23.65 2.02 -9.21
C ASP A 44 -24.07 3.35 -8.55
N ASP A 45 -24.96 4.13 -9.20
CA ASP A 45 -25.46 5.38 -8.63
C ASP A 45 -26.35 5.16 -7.42
N LYS A 46 -27.24 4.18 -7.46
CA LYS A 46 -28.10 3.82 -6.32
C LYS A 46 -27.31 3.22 -5.17
N GLU A 47 -26.28 2.44 -5.45
CA GLU A 47 -25.35 1.92 -4.45
C GLU A 47 -24.65 3.06 -3.72
N ALA A 48 -24.11 4.03 -4.45
CA ALA A 48 -23.42 5.19 -3.89
C ALA A 48 -24.34 6.04 -3.01
N ASP A 49 -25.57 6.32 -3.46
CA ASP A 49 -26.55 7.09 -2.71
C ASP A 49 -27.02 6.37 -1.44
N PHE A 50 -27.22 5.06 -1.52
CA PHE A 50 -27.53 4.24 -0.34
C PHE A 50 -26.39 4.31 0.68
N CYS A 51 -25.16 4.04 0.27
CA CYS A 51 -24.01 4.04 1.16
C CYS A 51 -23.86 5.38 1.87
N ARG A 52 -24.02 6.48 1.14
CA ARG A 52 -23.96 7.84 1.69
C ARG A 52 -25.08 8.09 2.71
N SER A 53 -26.32 7.87 2.30
CA SER A 53 -27.49 8.08 3.17
C SER A 53 -27.44 7.21 4.44
N TYR A 54 -26.97 5.97 4.31
CA TYR A 54 -26.88 5.06 5.45
C TYR A 54 -25.73 5.45 6.39
N CYS A 55 -24.61 5.91 5.84
CA CYS A 55 -23.50 6.45 6.61
C CYS A 55 -23.93 7.66 7.45
N ASP A 56 -24.69 8.59 6.85
CA ASP A 56 -25.21 9.77 7.54
C ASP A 56 -26.14 9.38 8.70
N LYS A 57 -27.07 8.45 8.47
CA LYS A 57 -27.98 7.96 9.52
C LYS A 57 -27.23 7.33 10.70
N ILE A 58 -26.21 6.49 10.42
CA ILE A 58 -25.39 5.91 11.48
C ILE A 58 -24.69 7.00 12.26
N ASN A 59 -24.10 7.98 11.58
CA ASN A 59 -23.40 9.08 12.24
C ASN A 59 -24.30 9.97 13.07
N GLU A 60 -25.56 10.20 12.64
CA GLU A 60 -26.57 10.89 13.43
C GLU A 60 -26.84 10.14 14.75
N GLU A 61 -26.97 8.82 14.71
CA GLU A 61 -27.17 8.02 15.92
C GLU A 61 -25.93 8.02 16.82
N LEU A 62 -24.72 7.86 16.24
CA LEU A 62 -23.46 7.90 16.97
C LEU A 62 -23.26 9.25 17.70
N CYS A 63 -23.63 10.36 17.07
CA CYS A 63 -23.52 11.70 17.64
C CYS A 63 -24.42 11.95 18.85
N LYS A 64 -25.40 11.08 19.14
CA LYS A 64 -26.21 11.14 20.37
C LYS A 64 -25.39 10.73 21.60
N ASN A 65 -24.31 9.98 21.41
CA ASN A 65 -23.38 9.63 22.47
C ASN A 65 -22.34 10.74 22.63
N GLU A 66 -22.37 11.44 23.77
CA GLU A 66 -21.50 12.58 24.05
C GLU A 66 -20.01 12.22 24.05
N PHE A 67 -19.62 11.00 24.44
CA PHE A 67 -18.23 10.54 24.38
C PHE A 67 -17.77 10.41 22.92
N ILE A 68 -18.57 9.75 22.07
CA ILE A 68 -18.28 9.56 20.65
C ILE A 68 -18.17 10.91 19.94
N LYS A 69 -19.11 11.79 20.18
CA LYS A 69 -19.15 13.15 19.66
C LYS A 69 -17.90 13.95 20.06
N LYS A 70 -17.51 13.89 21.34
CA LYS A 70 -16.33 14.59 21.86
C LYS A 70 -15.04 14.06 21.24
N GLN A 71 -14.96 12.78 20.93
CA GLN A 71 -13.80 12.16 20.27
C GLN A 71 -13.78 12.39 18.75
N GLY A 72 -14.83 12.97 18.18
CA GLY A 72 -14.95 13.16 16.73
C GLY A 72 -14.96 11.84 15.95
N ILE A 73 -15.48 10.78 16.57
CA ILE A 73 -15.55 9.45 15.95
C ILE A 73 -16.78 9.40 15.05
N ARG A 74 -16.56 9.01 13.79
CA ARG A 74 -17.63 8.85 12.81
C ARG A 74 -17.27 7.73 11.84
N ILE A 75 -18.29 7.17 11.19
CA ILE A 75 -18.11 6.29 10.04
C ILE A 75 -17.84 7.17 8.82
N ASP A 76 -16.75 6.90 8.13
CA ASP A 76 -16.32 7.68 6.97
C ASP A 76 -16.81 7.09 5.65
N LYS A 77 -16.97 5.77 5.59
CA LYS A 77 -17.38 5.08 4.36
C LYS A 77 -18.07 3.76 4.66
N ILE A 78 -19.02 3.40 3.80
CA ILE A 78 -19.62 2.07 3.74
C ILE A 78 -19.18 1.41 2.46
N LEU A 79 -18.78 0.15 2.56
CA LEU A 79 -18.34 -0.72 1.47
C LEU A 79 -19.30 -1.89 1.37
N LEU A 80 -19.76 -2.21 0.18
CA LEU A 80 -20.62 -3.37 -0.03
C LEU A 80 -19.83 -4.54 -0.58
N TYR A 81 -20.13 -5.75 -0.08
CA TYR A 81 -19.57 -6.98 -0.59
C TYR A 81 -20.67 -7.96 -1.01
N LYS A 82 -20.43 -8.73 -2.06
CA LYS A 82 -21.43 -9.65 -2.62
C LYS A 82 -21.55 -10.92 -1.80
N THR A 83 -22.79 -11.40 -1.70
CA THR A 83 -23.10 -12.66 -1.05
C THR A 83 -23.87 -13.56 -2.03
N ASP A 84 -23.68 -14.88 -1.91
CA ASP A 84 -24.49 -15.89 -2.61
C ASP A 84 -25.32 -16.64 -1.56
N GLY A 85 -26.58 -16.24 -1.46
CA GLY A 85 -27.49 -16.73 -0.42
C GLY A 85 -26.95 -16.43 0.98
N ASN A 86 -26.49 -17.46 1.70
CA ASN A 86 -25.96 -17.34 3.07
C ASN A 86 -24.42 -17.36 3.13
N LYS A 87 -23.73 -17.30 2.00
CA LYS A 87 -22.27 -17.37 1.93
C LYS A 87 -21.70 -16.11 1.31
N GLU A 88 -20.62 -15.66 1.87
CA GLU A 88 -19.80 -14.60 1.29
C GLU A 88 -19.14 -15.08 0.00
N ILE A 89 -19.25 -14.31 -1.08
CA ILE A 89 -18.53 -14.58 -2.32
C ILE A 89 -17.13 -14.03 -2.16
N THR A 90 -16.15 -14.88 -1.98
CA THR A 90 -14.75 -14.49 -1.78
C THR A 90 -14.05 -14.08 -3.06
N GLN A 91 -14.57 -14.51 -4.21
CA GLN A 91 -14.06 -14.13 -5.54
C GLN A 91 -15.22 -14.00 -6.53
N ASP A 92 -15.18 -12.99 -7.36
CA ASP A 92 -16.08 -12.90 -8.50
C ASP A 92 -15.59 -13.77 -9.68
N ARG A 93 -16.33 -13.75 -10.81
CA ARG A 93 -15.99 -14.51 -12.04
C ARG A 93 -14.65 -14.10 -12.65
N ASN A 94 -14.13 -12.92 -12.30
CA ASN A 94 -12.85 -12.40 -12.78
C ASN A 94 -11.71 -12.69 -11.79
N GLY A 95 -11.98 -13.40 -10.68
CA GLY A 95 -10.99 -13.72 -9.66
C GLY A 95 -10.76 -12.62 -8.64
N TYR A 96 -11.54 -11.56 -8.65
CA TYR A 96 -11.43 -10.47 -7.67
C TYR A 96 -11.95 -10.90 -6.30
N LYS A 97 -11.23 -10.53 -5.27
CA LYS A 97 -11.68 -10.76 -3.90
C LYS A 97 -12.85 -9.85 -3.59
N ASN A 98 -13.96 -10.43 -3.16
CA ASN A 98 -15.18 -9.71 -2.86
C ASN A 98 -15.74 -10.10 -1.48
N SER A 99 -14.85 -10.20 -0.50
CA SER A 99 -15.22 -10.40 0.88
C SER A 99 -15.22 -9.06 1.63
N GLY A 100 -15.95 -8.98 2.73
CA GLY A 100 -15.97 -7.77 3.56
C GLY A 100 -14.56 -7.35 4.00
N THR A 101 -13.72 -8.30 4.39
CA THR A 101 -12.32 -8.05 4.74
C THR A 101 -11.51 -7.56 3.54
N ALA A 102 -11.70 -8.16 2.36
CA ALA A 102 -10.98 -7.76 1.15
C ALA A 102 -11.36 -6.32 0.74
N LYS A 103 -12.63 -5.94 0.89
CA LYS A 103 -13.08 -4.56 0.63
C LYS A 103 -12.39 -3.55 1.53
N ILE A 104 -12.26 -3.84 2.83
CA ILE A 104 -11.53 -2.97 3.77
C ILE A 104 -10.03 -2.90 3.43
N GLN A 105 -9.40 -4.02 3.07
CA GLN A 105 -8.00 -4.04 2.64
C GLN A 105 -7.78 -3.24 1.35
N SER A 106 -8.72 -3.34 0.41
CA SER A 106 -8.68 -2.56 -0.83
C SER A 106 -8.82 -1.06 -0.54
N GLU A 107 -9.72 -0.67 0.34
CA GLU A 107 -9.87 0.73 0.74
C GLU A 107 -8.60 1.30 1.37
N MET A 108 -7.85 0.50 2.13
CA MET A 108 -6.56 0.92 2.65
C MET A 108 -5.56 1.24 1.53
N THR A 109 -5.52 0.42 0.49
CA THR A 109 -4.68 0.66 -0.69
C THR A 109 -5.09 1.94 -1.42
N ASP A 110 -6.39 2.17 -1.55
CA ASP A 110 -6.93 3.37 -2.19
C ASP A 110 -6.57 4.64 -1.41
N GLU A 111 -6.62 4.59 -0.08
CA GLU A 111 -6.19 5.69 0.78
C GLU A 111 -4.68 5.99 0.65
N GLU A 112 -3.85 4.97 0.47
CA GLU A 112 -2.42 5.18 0.16
C GLU A 112 -2.24 5.96 -1.14
N GLN A 113 -3.02 5.65 -2.18
CA GLN A 113 -2.97 6.34 -3.46
C GLN A 113 -3.42 7.81 -3.33
N LEU A 114 -4.50 8.04 -2.59
CA LEU A 114 -5.00 9.39 -2.32
C LEU A 114 -3.97 10.23 -1.56
N MET A 115 -3.25 9.64 -0.62
CA MET A 115 -2.17 10.31 0.10
C MET A 115 -1.02 10.71 -0.82
N VAL A 116 -0.61 9.86 -1.78
CA VAL A 116 0.40 10.22 -2.78
C VAL A 116 -0.05 11.45 -3.57
N ARG A 117 -1.31 11.48 -4.03
CA ARG A 117 -1.87 12.65 -4.72
C ARG A 117 -1.83 13.91 -3.86
N GLU A 118 -2.13 13.78 -2.59
CA GLU A 118 -2.09 14.92 -1.65
C GLU A 118 -0.66 15.45 -1.45
N LEU A 119 0.33 14.55 -1.31
CA LEU A 119 1.74 14.93 -1.23
C LEU A 119 2.20 15.69 -2.47
N CYS A 120 1.81 15.22 -3.67
CA CYS A 120 2.11 15.92 -4.91
C CYS A 120 1.44 17.29 -4.98
N SER A 121 0.16 17.39 -4.61
CA SER A 121 -0.58 18.66 -4.61
C SER A 121 0.00 19.71 -3.65
N LYS A 122 0.66 19.27 -2.60
CA LYS A 122 1.36 20.12 -1.64
C LYS A 122 2.82 20.42 -2.04
N ASN A 123 3.25 20.03 -3.22
CA ASN A 123 4.63 20.16 -3.71
C ASN A 123 5.67 19.55 -2.73
N MET A 124 5.32 18.44 -2.10
CA MET A 124 6.22 17.73 -1.18
C MET A 124 7.09 16.69 -1.88
N LEU A 125 6.82 16.43 -3.15
CA LEU A 125 7.59 15.51 -4.01
C LEU A 125 8.12 16.29 -5.20
N ASP A 126 9.44 16.22 -5.41
CA ASP A 126 10.16 16.88 -6.48
C ASP A 126 11.43 16.10 -6.86
N ASN A 127 12.31 16.68 -7.64
CA ASN A 127 13.55 16.01 -8.07
C ASN A 127 14.54 15.69 -6.93
N GLU A 128 14.37 16.30 -5.76
CA GLU A 128 15.20 16.06 -4.57
C GLU A 128 14.48 15.23 -3.51
N HIS A 129 13.13 15.16 -3.57
CA HIS A 129 12.29 14.52 -2.57
C HIS A 129 11.48 13.38 -3.17
N TYR A 130 11.85 12.17 -2.83
CA TYR A 130 11.18 10.94 -3.26
C TYR A 130 10.39 10.31 -2.12
N LEU A 131 9.21 9.83 -2.44
CA LEU A 131 8.41 9.00 -1.53
C LEU A 131 8.85 7.54 -1.66
N ILE A 132 9.26 6.94 -0.55
CA ILE A 132 9.42 5.49 -0.45
C ILE A 132 8.09 4.92 0.04
N LYS A 133 7.39 4.19 -0.83
CA LYS A 133 6.15 3.50 -0.52
C LYS A 133 6.44 2.05 -0.17
N ASP A 134 5.89 1.56 0.94
CA ASP A 134 5.93 0.13 1.26
C ASP A 134 5.01 -0.64 0.31
N GLY A 135 5.56 -1.63 -0.41
CA GLY A 135 4.85 -2.48 -1.36
C GLY A 135 4.97 -2.05 -2.82
N SER A 136 4.24 -2.75 -3.67
CA SER A 136 4.24 -2.57 -5.12
C SER A 136 3.47 -1.32 -5.56
N LEU A 137 3.86 -0.80 -6.72
CA LEU A 137 3.17 0.29 -7.43
C LEU A 137 2.27 -0.24 -8.56
N GLU A 138 2.26 -1.52 -8.84
CA GLU A 138 1.45 -2.10 -9.90
C GLU A 138 -0.03 -2.13 -9.51
N TYR A 139 -0.89 -1.78 -10.46
CA TYR A 139 -2.33 -1.92 -10.29
C TYR A 139 -2.69 -3.40 -10.15
N ASN A 140 -3.41 -3.73 -9.10
CA ASN A 140 -3.97 -5.04 -8.90
C ASN A 140 -5.45 -4.91 -8.48
N PRO A 141 -6.39 -5.27 -9.35
CA PRO A 141 -7.82 -5.13 -9.06
C PRO A 141 -8.29 -5.97 -7.86
N SER A 142 -7.47 -6.93 -7.41
CA SER A 142 -7.76 -7.67 -6.17
C SER A 142 -7.46 -6.90 -4.89
N PHE A 143 -6.79 -5.75 -4.99
CA PHE A 143 -6.34 -4.94 -3.84
C PHE A 143 -6.72 -3.47 -3.94
N THR A 144 -7.69 -3.13 -4.75
CA THR A 144 -8.23 -1.77 -4.90
C THR A 144 -9.72 -1.83 -5.18
N ASN A 145 -10.47 -0.82 -4.74
CA ASN A 145 -11.86 -0.60 -5.13
C ASN A 145 -11.96 0.37 -6.32
N LEU A 146 -10.84 0.99 -6.71
CA LEU A 146 -10.77 1.91 -7.84
C LEU A 146 -10.80 1.15 -9.17
N SER A 147 -11.46 1.72 -10.15
CA SER A 147 -11.37 1.26 -11.53
C SER A 147 -9.96 1.50 -12.11
N GLN A 148 -9.62 0.79 -13.20
CA GLN A 148 -8.35 1.01 -13.90
C GLN A 148 -8.19 2.48 -14.35
N THR A 149 -9.26 3.13 -14.76
CA THR A 149 -9.23 4.53 -15.21
C THR A 149 -8.88 5.47 -14.06
N GLU A 150 -9.53 5.31 -12.90
CA GLU A 150 -9.24 6.11 -11.71
C GLU A 150 -7.82 5.88 -11.22
N TRP A 151 -7.36 4.62 -11.21
CA TRP A 151 -5.99 4.28 -10.88
C TRP A 151 -4.99 4.98 -11.80
N ASN A 152 -5.22 4.98 -13.11
CA ASN A 152 -4.34 5.63 -14.08
C ASN A 152 -4.27 7.16 -13.87
N LEU A 153 -5.39 7.78 -13.48
CA LEU A 153 -5.40 9.21 -13.12
C LEU A 153 -4.55 9.48 -11.87
N LEU A 154 -4.61 8.62 -10.87
CA LEU A 154 -3.78 8.76 -9.68
C LEU A 154 -2.29 8.52 -9.98
N ARG A 155 -1.98 7.63 -10.91
CA ARG A 155 -0.60 7.27 -11.28
C ARG A 155 0.20 8.38 -11.94
N SER A 156 -0.43 9.33 -12.58
CA SER A 156 0.26 10.52 -13.10
C SER A 156 1.08 11.26 -12.02
N ASN A 157 0.75 11.04 -10.74
CA ASN A 157 1.46 11.60 -9.59
C ASN A 157 2.67 10.75 -9.12
N TYR A 158 2.94 9.60 -9.76
CA TYR A 158 3.94 8.64 -9.27
C TYR A 158 5.36 8.88 -9.75
N LYS A 159 5.63 9.98 -10.41
CA LYS A 159 6.95 10.35 -10.93
C LYS A 159 8.08 10.26 -9.90
N HIS A 160 7.79 10.66 -8.67
CA HIS A 160 8.77 10.68 -7.56
C HIS A 160 8.45 9.64 -6.48
N VAL A 161 7.84 8.53 -6.87
CA VAL A 161 7.50 7.44 -5.94
C VAL A 161 8.30 6.20 -6.26
N VAL A 162 8.91 5.62 -5.23
CA VAL A 162 9.65 4.36 -5.30
C VAL A 162 8.90 3.33 -4.47
N GLY A 163 8.39 2.29 -5.11
CA GLY A 163 7.83 1.13 -4.42
C GLY A 163 8.95 0.23 -3.92
N VAL A 164 8.88 -0.17 -2.65
CA VAL A 164 9.84 -1.10 -2.04
C VAL A 164 9.10 -2.29 -1.48
N SER A 165 9.26 -3.45 -2.09
CA SER A 165 8.61 -4.70 -1.70
C SER A 165 9.58 -5.64 -1.02
N LYS A 166 9.27 -6.03 0.21
CA LYS A 166 10.02 -7.02 1.01
C LYS A 166 9.74 -8.44 0.54
N MET A 167 8.52 -8.68 0.07
CA MET A 167 8.10 -9.95 -0.53
C MET A 167 7.90 -9.76 -2.02
N PHE A 168 8.52 -10.59 -2.81
CA PHE A 168 8.45 -10.51 -4.27
C PHE A 168 8.62 -11.92 -4.89
N ASN A 169 8.15 -12.07 -6.12
CA ASN A 169 8.43 -13.26 -6.91
C ASN A 169 9.80 -13.10 -7.60
N PRO A 170 10.83 -13.87 -7.23
CA PRO A 170 12.16 -13.75 -7.84
C PRO A 170 12.19 -14.19 -9.31
N ASP A 171 11.18 -14.92 -9.74
CA ASP A 171 11.03 -15.41 -11.11
C ASP A 171 10.12 -14.53 -11.99
N LEU A 172 9.68 -13.37 -11.48
CA LEU A 172 8.84 -12.43 -12.20
C LEU A 172 9.48 -11.97 -13.51
N LEU A 173 10.78 -11.68 -13.46
CA LEU A 173 11.53 -11.16 -14.59
C LEU A 173 12.46 -12.22 -15.19
N LYS A 174 12.70 -12.09 -16.50
CA LYS A 174 13.66 -12.87 -17.24
C LYS A 174 14.70 -11.94 -17.88
N ASP A 175 15.91 -12.44 -18.07
CA ASP A 175 16.94 -11.75 -18.85
C ASP A 175 16.60 -11.81 -20.36
N PHE A 176 17.42 -11.16 -21.16
CA PHE A 176 17.24 -11.14 -22.62
C PHE A 176 17.40 -12.53 -23.28
N ASN A 177 18.01 -13.51 -22.59
CA ASN A 177 18.11 -14.91 -23.01
C ASN A 177 16.93 -15.76 -22.51
N GLY A 178 15.97 -15.17 -21.82
CA GLY A 178 14.81 -15.86 -21.25
C GLY A 178 15.09 -16.58 -19.93
N HIS A 179 16.29 -16.44 -19.33
CA HIS A 179 16.60 -17.03 -18.04
C HIS A 179 15.99 -16.22 -16.90
N LYS A 180 15.48 -16.92 -15.90
CA LYS A 180 14.94 -16.30 -14.67
C LYS A 180 16.02 -15.56 -13.90
N LEU A 181 15.68 -14.41 -13.33
CA LEU A 181 16.61 -13.57 -12.57
C LEU A 181 16.89 -14.09 -11.16
N SER A 182 16.19 -15.09 -10.67
CA SER A 182 16.35 -15.64 -9.33
C SER A 182 17.80 -15.93 -8.96
N LYS A 183 18.58 -16.52 -9.87
CA LYS A 183 20.02 -16.78 -9.66
C LYS A 183 20.83 -15.50 -9.50
N THR A 184 20.57 -14.50 -10.32
CA THR A 184 21.23 -13.18 -10.24
C THR A 184 20.94 -12.49 -8.93
N ILE A 185 19.66 -12.49 -8.53
CA ILE A 185 19.20 -11.89 -7.29
C ILE A 185 19.79 -12.60 -6.07
N ALA A 186 19.82 -13.94 -6.08
CA ALA A 186 20.38 -14.75 -5.01
C ALA A 186 21.88 -14.52 -4.78
N ASN A 187 22.62 -14.20 -5.86
CA ASN A 187 24.06 -13.99 -5.83
C ASN A 187 24.49 -12.54 -5.57
N LEU A 188 23.57 -11.61 -5.39
CA LEU A 188 23.92 -10.24 -5.00
C LEU A 188 24.77 -10.26 -3.73
N LYS A 189 25.84 -9.51 -3.72
CA LYS A 189 26.64 -9.28 -2.50
C LYS A 189 25.95 -8.21 -1.63
N PRO A 190 26.30 -8.13 -0.34
CA PRO A 190 25.83 -7.05 0.51
C PRO A 190 26.07 -5.69 -0.13
N PHE A 191 25.03 -4.83 -0.09
CA PHE A 191 25.04 -3.46 -0.63
C PHE A 191 25.12 -3.36 -2.16
N GLU A 192 24.91 -4.48 -2.86
CA GLU A 192 24.80 -4.51 -4.31
C GLU A 192 23.35 -4.43 -4.78
N ARG A 193 23.17 -3.89 -5.98
CA ARG A 193 21.92 -3.98 -6.72
C ARG A 193 22.09 -4.71 -8.04
N THR A 194 21.01 -5.22 -8.61
CA THR A 194 20.97 -5.73 -9.96
C THR A 194 21.08 -4.59 -10.98
N LYS A 195 21.24 -4.94 -12.25
CA LYS A 195 20.85 -4.05 -13.34
C LYS A 195 19.39 -3.66 -13.20
N VAL A 196 19.01 -2.57 -13.86
CA VAL A 196 17.62 -2.15 -13.93
C VAL A 196 16.95 -2.85 -15.10
N TYR A 197 15.79 -3.41 -14.85
CA TYR A 197 15.00 -4.14 -15.84
C TYR A 197 13.75 -3.36 -16.15
N ARG A 198 13.36 -3.35 -17.42
CA ARG A 198 12.03 -2.86 -17.81
C ARG A 198 11.01 -3.96 -17.62
N TYR A 199 9.89 -3.59 -17.08
CA TYR A 199 8.76 -4.49 -16.88
C TYR A 199 7.48 -3.81 -17.35
N GLN A 200 6.81 -4.41 -18.32
CA GLN A 200 5.50 -4.00 -18.74
C GLN A 200 4.47 -4.61 -17.82
N ALA A 201 3.64 -3.80 -17.18
CA ALA A 201 2.54 -4.29 -16.35
C ALA A 201 1.62 -5.22 -17.16
N VAL A 202 1.01 -6.18 -16.48
CA VAL A 202 0.09 -7.16 -17.10
C VAL A 202 -1.02 -6.46 -17.89
N ASN A 203 -1.51 -5.34 -17.38
CA ASN A 203 -2.56 -4.54 -18.03
C ASN A 203 -2.03 -3.62 -19.16
N LYS A 204 -0.73 -3.67 -19.47
CA LYS A 204 -0.06 -2.87 -20.51
C LYS A 204 -0.14 -1.34 -20.35
N ASP A 205 -0.73 -0.84 -19.28
CA ASP A 205 -0.98 0.59 -19.09
C ASP A 205 0.21 1.33 -18.50
N SER A 206 1.25 0.61 -18.11
CA SER A 206 2.42 1.20 -17.47
C SER A 206 3.65 0.34 -17.62
N GLU A 207 4.75 1.02 -17.83
CA GLU A 207 6.08 0.42 -17.80
C GLU A 207 6.79 0.83 -16.52
N PHE A 208 7.54 -0.11 -15.94
CA PHE A 208 8.30 0.08 -14.72
C PHE A 208 9.78 -0.14 -14.94
N ALA A 209 10.58 0.64 -14.24
CA ALA A 209 11.95 0.31 -13.94
C ALA A 209 11.98 -0.54 -12.66
N ILE A 210 12.47 -1.78 -12.73
CA ILE A 210 12.56 -2.69 -11.58
C ILE A 210 14.02 -3.07 -11.35
N TRP A 211 14.44 -3.05 -10.10
CA TRP A 211 15.73 -3.55 -9.66
C TRP A 211 15.64 -4.18 -8.27
N TYR A 212 16.64 -4.95 -7.90
CA TYR A 212 16.71 -5.62 -6.61
C TYR A 212 17.95 -5.15 -5.86
N VAL A 213 17.82 -4.92 -4.57
CA VAL A 213 18.90 -4.40 -3.71
C VAL A 213 19.08 -5.34 -2.53
N ARG A 214 20.31 -5.79 -2.29
CA ARG A 214 20.67 -6.49 -1.06
C ARG A 214 21.09 -5.48 -0.01
N LEU A 215 20.30 -5.35 1.05
CA LEU A 215 20.42 -4.31 2.06
C LEU A 215 21.65 -4.47 2.96
N ARG A 216 22.07 -5.73 3.25
CA ARG A 216 23.13 -6.00 4.20
C ARG A 216 23.69 -7.42 4.05
N LYS A 217 24.76 -7.72 4.82
CA LYS A 217 25.21 -9.09 5.05
C LYS A 217 24.25 -9.73 6.04
N SER A 218 23.52 -10.73 5.62
CA SER A 218 22.67 -11.48 6.52
C SER A 218 23.49 -12.40 7.40
N GLU A 219 23.36 -12.28 8.71
CA GLU A 219 23.93 -13.23 9.68
C GLU A 219 23.03 -14.47 9.81
N PHE A 220 21.76 -14.33 9.49
CA PHE A 220 20.74 -15.36 9.62
C PHE A 220 19.97 -15.52 8.30
N ARG A 221 20.64 -16.11 7.30
CA ARG A 221 20.00 -16.37 6.01
C ARG A 221 19.05 -17.57 6.14
N GLU A 222 17.77 -17.30 6.17
CA GLU A 222 16.76 -18.35 6.01
C GLU A 222 16.62 -18.76 4.54
N THR A 223 16.77 -17.81 3.63
CA THR A 223 16.71 -18.04 2.18
C THR A 223 17.79 -17.25 1.45
N HIS A 224 18.04 -17.61 0.19
CA HIS A 224 18.94 -16.85 -0.68
C HIS A 224 18.45 -15.42 -0.98
N PHE A 225 17.17 -15.12 -0.70
CA PHE A 225 16.55 -13.81 -0.92
C PHE A 225 16.41 -12.99 0.36
N SER A 226 16.86 -13.51 1.50
CA SER A 226 16.90 -12.75 2.74
C SER A 226 17.70 -11.46 2.57
N ASP A 227 17.20 -10.37 3.18
CA ASP A 227 17.79 -9.03 3.07
C ASP A 227 17.83 -8.45 1.65
N VAL A 228 17.01 -8.96 0.74
CA VAL A 228 16.81 -8.38 -0.59
C VAL A 228 15.43 -7.73 -0.65
N VAL A 229 15.37 -6.54 -1.22
CA VAL A 229 14.12 -5.86 -1.55
C VAL A 229 14.01 -5.65 -3.05
N LYS A 230 12.78 -5.75 -3.56
CA LYS A 230 12.45 -5.31 -4.92
C LYS A 230 12.13 -3.82 -4.86
N CYS A 231 12.77 -3.06 -5.72
CA CYS A 231 12.48 -1.64 -5.92
C CYS A 231 11.86 -1.43 -7.30
N GLU A 232 10.92 -0.51 -7.40
CA GLU A 232 10.27 -0.19 -8.66
C GLU A 232 9.88 1.28 -8.75
N MET A 233 9.95 1.82 -9.96
CA MET A 233 9.48 3.16 -10.31
C MET A 233 8.65 3.09 -11.58
N VAL A 234 7.63 3.91 -11.67
CA VAL A 234 6.84 4.07 -12.90
C VAL A 234 7.65 4.88 -13.90
N LEU A 235 7.75 4.42 -15.14
CA LEU A 235 8.30 5.20 -16.25
C LEU A 235 7.22 6.10 -16.81
N GLU A 236 7.56 7.37 -17.06
CA GLU A 236 6.60 8.39 -17.55
C GLU A 236 6.01 8.01 -18.90
N GLU A 237 6.86 7.48 -19.79
CA GLU A 237 6.47 7.06 -21.12
C GLU A 237 7.08 5.68 -21.44
N PRO A 238 6.40 4.86 -22.24
CA PRO A 238 6.98 3.64 -22.76
C PRO A 238 8.29 3.92 -23.49
N GLY A 239 9.34 3.23 -23.11
CA GLY A 239 10.67 3.44 -23.68
C GLY A 239 11.47 4.61 -23.10
N ALA A 240 10.96 5.35 -22.11
CA ALA A 240 11.70 6.42 -21.45
C ALA A 240 13.10 5.98 -20.99
N LEU A 241 14.08 6.86 -21.08
CA LEU A 241 15.43 6.57 -20.59
C LEU A 241 15.42 6.35 -19.07
N ILE A 242 16.12 5.32 -18.64
CA ILE A 242 16.30 5.05 -17.22
C ILE A 242 17.55 5.75 -16.75
N ASP A 243 17.38 6.70 -15.83
CA ASP A 243 18.49 7.37 -15.17
C ASP A 243 19.16 6.42 -14.16
N THR A 244 20.26 5.82 -14.57
CA THR A 244 20.99 4.85 -13.75
C THR A 244 21.64 5.51 -12.54
N ASP A 245 22.05 6.78 -12.65
CA ASP A 245 22.70 7.51 -11.55
C ASP A 245 21.71 7.86 -10.46
N LEU A 246 20.51 8.30 -10.85
CA LEU A 246 19.39 8.48 -9.92
C LEU A 246 19.08 7.17 -9.19
N ILE A 247 19.00 6.04 -9.90
CA ILE A 247 18.73 4.73 -9.28
C ILE A 247 19.87 4.31 -8.34
N ASN A 248 21.14 4.65 -8.63
CA ASN A 248 22.24 4.43 -7.70
C ASN A 248 22.07 5.24 -6.41
N ILE A 249 21.69 6.51 -6.52
CA ILE A 249 21.43 7.38 -5.36
C ILE A 249 20.28 6.83 -4.52
N ILE A 250 19.17 6.48 -5.16
CA ILE A 250 17.99 5.90 -4.47
C ILE A 250 18.39 4.59 -3.76
N SER A 251 19.12 3.69 -4.45
CA SER A 251 19.55 2.43 -3.87
C SER A 251 20.48 2.62 -2.67
N ALA A 252 21.41 3.58 -2.75
CA ALA A 252 22.30 3.90 -1.63
C ALA A 252 21.51 4.46 -0.43
N ASN A 253 20.51 5.29 -0.66
CA ASN A 253 19.65 5.79 0.39
C ASN A 253 18.79 4.68 1.01
N ILE A 254 18.23 3.78 0.22
CA ILE A 254 17.48 2.61 0.71
C ILE A 254 18.39 1.74 1.60
N ILE A 255 19.62 1.46 1.18
CA ILE A 255 20.59 0.71 1.97
C ILE A 255 20.90 1.42 3.28
N LYS A 256 21.12 2.73 3.25
CA LYS A 256 21.38 3.54 4.45
C LYS A 256 20.22 3.51 5.43
N GLU A 257 18.98 3.57 4.91
CA GLU A 257 17.76 3.55 5.73
C GLU A 257 17.39 2.14 6.23
N ALA A 258 18.08 1.11 5.80
CA ALA A 258 17.98 -0.23 6.39
C ALA A 258 18.71 -0.36 7.75
N PHE A 259 19.32 0.72 8.23
CA PHE A 259 20.01 0.79 9.52
C PHE A 259 19.48 1.95 10.38
N PRO A 260 19.28 1.75 11.71
CA PRO A 260 19.51 0.51 12.45
C PRO A 260 18.52 -0.61 12.05
N VAL A 261 18.88 -1.86 12.35
CA VAL A 261 17.98 -3.00 12.14
C VAL A 261 16.84 -2.90 13.13
N CYS A 262 15.61 -2.88 12.63
CA CYS A 262 14.41 -2.64 13.44
C CYS A 262 14.10 -3.77 14.42
N TYR A 263 14.37 -5.04 14.01
CA TYR A 263 14.17 -6.23 14.84
C TYR A 263 15.23 -7.28 14.50
N GLY A 264 15.74 -7.98 15.55
CA GLY A 264 16.93 -8.78 15.47
C GLY A 264 16.89 -9.95 14.48
N LYS A 265 16.11 -11.01 14.74
CA LYS A 265 16.26 -12.29 14.04
C LYS A 265 15.14 -12.65 13.08
N ASP A 266 13.98 -12.00 13.13
CA ASP A 266 12.87 -12.30 12.23
C ASP A 266 13.15 -11.70 10.85
N SER A 267 13.28 -12.57 9.83
CA SER A 267 13.57 -12.18 8.44
C SER A 267 12.55 -11.20 7.86
N ARG A 268 11.28 -11.28 8.28
CA ARG A 268 10.22 -10.36 7.83
C ARG A 268 10.48 -8.93 8.29
N TRP A 269 11.05 -8.76 9.48
CA TRP A 269 11.36 -7.47 10.06
C TRP A 269 12.75 -6.97 9.67
N ALA A 270 13.67 -7.90 9.38
CA ALA A 270 15.02 -7.55 8.96
C ALA A 270 15.07 -6.73 7.67
N ASN A 271 14.08 -6.90 6.78
CA ASN A 271 13.97 -6.14 5.54
C ASN A 271 13.22 -4.81 5.68
N HIS A 272 12.80 -4.43 6.91
CA HIS A 272 12.21 -3.12 7.12
C HIS A 272 13.24 -2.01 6.98
N LEU A 273 12.86 -0.97 6.26
CA LEU A 273 13.54 0.32 6.31
C LEU A 273 13.12 1.04 7.58
N TYR A 274 14.09 1.59 8.30
CA TYR A 274 13.84 2.26 9.58
C TYR A 274 12.77 3.36 9.52
N PRO A 275 12.71 4.23 8.50
CA PRO A 275 11.64 5.21 8.37
C PRO A 275 10.25 4.60 8.17
N ILE A 276 10.15 3.49 7.43
CA ILE A 276 8.88 2.76 7.27
C ILE A 276 8.42 2.22 8.61
N PHE A 277 9.31 1.58 9.36
CA PHE A 277 9.02 1.09 10.71
C PHE A 277 8.53 2.20 11.65
N LEU A 278 9.18 3.36 11.65
CA LEU A 278 8.75 4.50 12.46
C LEU A 278 7.37 5.02 12.02
N THR A 279 7.11 5.07 10.72
CA THR A 279 5.81 5.49 10.18
C THR A 279 4.71 4.50 10.56
N GLU A 280 4.95 3.20 10.44
CA GLU A 280 4.01 2.16 10.89
C GLU A 280 3.74 2.28 12.40
N THR A 281 4.77 2.50 13.20
CA THR A 281 4.63 2.68 14.67
C THR A 281 3.78 3.90 14.97
N TYR A 282 4.00 4.99 14.25
CA TYR A 282 3.19 6.19 14.37
C TYR A 282 1.73 5.93 13.97
N CYS A 283 1.48 5.26 12.85
CA CYS A 283 0.13 4.89 12.45
C CYS A 283 -0.54 4.02 13.53
N LYS A 284 0.17 2.99 14.02
CA LYS A 284 -0.34 2.09 15.07
C LYS A 284 -0.70 2.81 16.36
N SER A 285 0.03 3.86 16.74
CA SER A 285 -0.26 4.66 17.94
C SER A 285 -1.52 5.51 17.82
N ASN A 286 -2.11 5.62 16.63
CA ASN A 286 -3.31 6.39 16.35
C ASN A 286 -4.57 5.52 16.18
N TYR A 287 -4.47 4.19 16.34
CA TYR A 287 -5.66 3.33 16.38
C TYR A 287 -6.51 3.62 17.62
N LEU A 288 -7.81 3.64 17.42
CA LEU A 288 -8.76 3.58 18.54
C LEU A 288 -8.68 2.21 19.20
N GLY A 289 -8.78 2.16 20.51
CA GLY A 289 -8.84 0.90 21.26
C GLY A 289 -10.01 0.03 20.79
N GLN A 290 -9.84 -1.28 20.84
CA GLN A 290 -10.87 -2.24 20.47
C GLN A 290 -12.17 -2.01 21.24
N ASP A 291 -12.07 -1.65 22.53
CA ASP A 291 -13.20 -1.36 23.37
C ASP A 291 -14.04 -0.19 22.85
N ILE A 292 -13.38 0.85 22.32
CA ILE A 292 -14.08 1.98 21.73
C ILE A 292 -14.83 1.54 20.47
N LEU A 293 -14.19 0.74 19.60
CA LEU A 293 -14.82 0.24 18.37
C LEU A 293 -16.01 -0.66 18.67
N LEU A 294 -15.91 -1.56 19.64
CA LEU A 294 -17.00 -2.47 20.03
C LEU A 294 -18.20 -1.71 20.63
N ASN A 295 -17.96 -0.57 21.25
CA ASN A 295 -18.99 0.28 21.80
C ASN A 295 -19.64 1.23 20.77
N LEU A 296 -19.17 1.26 19.53
CA LEU A 296 -19.80 2.01 18.43
C LEU A 296 -21.04 1.31 17.89
N PHE A 297 -21.16 0.02 18.10
CA PHE A 297 -22.18 -0.88 17.53
C PHE A 297 -22.84 -1.71 18.62
#